data_65150430a4f144e6a9357d06ee2ea1fe
#
_entry.id   65150430a4f144e6a9357d06ee2ea1fe
#
_cell.length_a   1.000
_cell.length_b   1.000
_cell.length_c   1.000
_cell.angle_alpha   90.00
_cell.angle_beta   90.00
_cell.angle_gamma   90.00
#
_symmetry.space_group_name_H-M   'P 1'
#
loop_
_entity.id
_entity.type
_entity.pdbx_description
1 polymer ?
#
loop_
_entity_poly.entity_id
_entity_poly.type
_entity_poly.pdbx_seq_one_letter_code
_entity_poly.pdbx_strand_id
1 'polypeptide(L)'
;MEKADILNSKTKLPPLRSLDEFLLGSANFQIPNIKDLEKWGNRMVQNLLYYQTNYFFMSVIIFLVVGLIHPMRMLVGMLAMAMILGVFAYVSTEGRAVHHFKRQYPAAGILFIILAGCFVTYTLGSLLVFMLGILLPFCVTFVHSSLRLRSIKSKIVNKLDCMGIKRSPMGILLGYLEDVTGMALCSQTSFIRTAHN
;
A
#
# COMPACT_ATOMS: atom_id res chain seq x y z
N MET A 1 -16.07 -6.77 26.97
CA MET A 1 -14.66 -7.19 27.16
C MET A 1 -14.04 -7.72 25.87
N GLU A 2 -14.78 -8.41 25.03
CA GLU A 2 -14.26 -9.04 23.78
C GLU A 2 -13.77 -8.06 22.68
N LYS A 3 -14.32 -6.85 22.57
CA LYS A 3 -13.87 -5.84 21.59
C LYS A 3 -12.51 -5.18 21.92
N ALA A 4 -12.11 -5.15 23.19
CA ALA A 4 -10.82 -4.58 23.59
C ALA A 4 -9.65 -5.53 23.34
N ASP A 5 -9.87 -6.84 23.40
CA ASP A 5 -8.86 -7.85 23.12
C ASP A 5 -8.53 -7.95 21.62
N ILE A 6 -9.46 -7.61 20.73
CA ILE A 6 -9.25 -7.60 19.29
C ILE A 6 -8.33 -6.43 18.87
N LEU A 7 -8.40 -5.29 19.56
CA LEU A 7 -7.56 -4.13 19.28
C LEU A 7 -6.11 -4.29 19.80
N ASN A 8 -5.91 -5.11 20.82
CA ASN A 8 -4.59 -5.31 21.45
C ASN A 8 -3.79 -6.49 20.85
N SER A 9 -4.33 -7.14 19.83
CA SER A 9 -3.59 -8.11 19.03
C SER A 9 -2.58 -7.35 18.18
N LYS A 10 -1.37 -7.14 18.73
CA LYS A 10 -0.22 -6.49 18.07
C LYS A 10 -0.10 -7.03 16.66
N THR A 11 -0.27 -6.17 15.67
CA THR A 11 -0.05 -6.46 14.26
C THR A 11 1.41 -6.85 14.07
N LYS A 12 1.70 -8.14 14.02
CA LYS A 12 3.08 -8.64 13.89
C LYS A 12 3.44 -8.63 12.42
N LEU A 13 4.49 -7.89 12.08
CA LEU A 13 5.11 -8.00 10.75
C LEU A 13 5.81 -9.36 10.65
N PRO A 14 5.65 -10.08 9.52
CA PRO A 14 6.41 -11.29 9.29
C PRO A 14 7.92 -11.04 9.31
N PRO A 15 8.74 -12.06 9.60
CA PRO A 15 10.17 -11.92 9.64
C PRO A 15 10.74 -11.51 8.27
N LEU A 16 11.80 -10.70 8.30
CA LEU A 16 12.55 -10.35 7.09
C LEU A 16 13.12 -11.61 6.45
N ARG A 17 12.90 -11.78 5.15
CA ARG A 17 13.47 -12.89 4.37
C ARG A 17 14.87 -12.53 3.89
N SER A 18 15.73 -13.55 3.68
CA SER A 18 17.09 -13.31 3.22
C SER A 18 17.12 -12.61 1.85
N LEU A 19 18.11 -11.75 1.63
CA LEU A 19 18.28 -11.05 0.34
C LEU A 19 18.60 -12.04 -0.79
N ASP A 20 19.29 -13.15 -0.48
CA ASP A 20 19.57 -14.21 -1.44
C ASP A 20 18.27 -14.83 -1.97
N GLU A 21 17.33 -15.14 -1.06
CA GLU A 21 16.01 -15.65 -1.45
C GLU A 21 15.17 -14.58 -2.15
N PHE A 22 15.30 -13.30 -1.80
CA PHE A 22 14.49 -12.22 -2.33
C PHE A 22 14.93 -11.79 -3.74
N LEU A 23 16.23 -11.54 -3.96
CA LEU A 23 16.78 -10.93 -5.18
C LEU A 23 17.80 -11.77 -5.93
N LEU A 24 18.50 -12.71 -5.24
CA LEU A 24 19.71 -13.34 -5.77
C LEU A 24 19.51 -14.80 -6.18
N GLY A 25 20.51 -15.64 -5.96
CA GLY A 25 20.73 -16.97 -6.50
C GLY A 25 19.56 -17.97 -6.48
N SER A 26 18.75 -17.98 -5.43
CA SER A 26 17.56 -18.82 -5.36
C SER A 26 16.29 -18.19 -5.95
N ALA A 27 16.40 -16.95 -6.44
CA ALA A 27 15.30 -16.22 -7.04
C ALA A 27 15.09 -16.64 -8.50
N ASN A 28 14.03 -17.37 -8.77
CA ASN A 28 13.61 -17.67 -10.13
C ASN A 28 12.58 -16.65 -10.59
N PHE A 29 12.84 -16.02 -11.74
CA PHE A 29 11.95 -15.05 -12.37
C PHE A 29 11.39 -15.62 -13.67
N GLN A 30 10.09 -15.43 -13.89
CA GLN A 30 9.41 -15.87 -15.11
C GLN A 30 8.33 -14.86 -15.48
N ILE A 31 8.25 -14.51 -16.75
CA ILE A 31 7.19 -13.64 -17.29
C ILE A 31 5.82 -14.30 -17.01
N PRO A 32 4.87 -13.58 -16.45
CA PRO A 32 3.54 -14.11 -16.18
C PRO A 32 2.80 -14.41 -17.49
N ASN A 33 1.94 -15.44 -17.45
CA ASN A 33 1.01 -15.66 -18.54
C ASN A 33 -0.15 -14.67 -18.42
N ILE A 34 -0.14 -13.65 -19.27
CA ILE A 34 -1.15 -12.57 -19.29
C ILE A 34 -2.55 -13.11 -19.64
N LYS A 35 -2.64 -14.29 -20.29
CA LYS A 35 -3.92 -14.91 -20.64
C LYS A 35 -4.65 -15.51 -19.43
N ASP A 36 -3.94 -15.75 -18.33
CA ASP A 36 -4.48 -16.33 -17.09
C ASP A 36 -4.28 -15.35 -15.93
N LEU A 37 -5.12 -14.32 -15.91
CA LEU A 37 -5.07 -13.24 -14.91
C LEU A 37 -5.27 -13.75 -13.49
N GLU A 38 -6.06 -14.80 -13.30
CA GLU A 38 -6.31 -15.37 -11.98
C GLU A 38 -5.03 -16.00 -11.40
N LYS A 39 -4.33 -16.83 -12.17
CA LYS A 39 -3.04 -17.40 -11.73
C LYS A 39 -1.97 -16.34 -11.52
N TRP A 40 -1.95 -15.31 -12.37
CA TRP A 40 -1.03 -14.19 -12.22
C TRP A 40 -1.32 -13.39 -10.95
N GLY A 41 -2.58 -12.99 -10.74
CA GLY A 41 -3.02 -12.29 -9.54
C GLY A 41 -2.71 -13.07 -8.26
N ASN A 42 -3.07 -14.35 -8.23
CA ASN A 42 -2.78 -15.24 -7.11
C ASN A 42 -1.27 -15.36 -6.81
N ARG A 43 -0.41 -15.43 -7.85
CA ARG A 43 1.04 -15.44 -7.69
C ARG A 43 1.54 -14.14 -7.07
N MET A 44 1.06 -13.00 -7.58
CA MET A 44 1.44 -11.66 -7.11
C MET A 44 1.06 -11.44 -5.65
N VAL A 45 -0.19 -11.73 -5.28
CA VAL A 45 -0.69 -11.61 -3.91
C VAL A 45 0.12 -12.46 -2.93
N GLN A 46 0.44 -13.69 -3.30
CA GLN A 46 1.21 -14.58 -2.44
C GLN A 46 2.66 -14.12 -2.27
N ASN A 47 3.27 -13.55 -3.31
CA ASN A 47 4.59 -12.94 -3.20
C ASN A 47 4.54 -11.68 -2.33
N LEU A 48 3.51 -10.83 -2.47
CA LEU A 48 3.31 -9.66 -1.62
C LEU A 48 3.18 -10.04 -0.14
N LEU A 49 2.41 -11.07 0.18
CA LEU A 49 2.25 -11.54 1.56
C LEU A 49 3.55 -12.15 2.13
N TYR A 50 4.24 -12.97 1.32
CA TYR A 50 5.44 -13.66 1.79
C TYR A 50 6.62 -12.71 2.02
N TYR A 51 6.81 -11.71 1.13
CA TYR A 51 7.92 -10.76 1.17
C TYR A 51 7.51 -9.37 1.67
N GLN A 52 6.38 -9.22 2.37
CA GLN A 52 5.83 -7.91 2.73
C GLN A 52 6.83 -7.04 3.51
N THR A 53 7.60 -7.62 4.43
CA THR A 53 8.61 -6.90 5.19
C THR A 53 9.79 -6.46 4.30
N ASN A 54 10.21 -7.31 3.37
CA ASN A 54 11.25 -6.97 2.40
C ASN A 54 10.80 -5.83 1.48
N TYR A 55 9.56 -5.87 0.99
CA TYR A 55 8.99 -4.79 0.18
C TYR A 55 8.87 -3.48 0.95
N PHE A 56 8.50 -3.55 2.22
CA PHE A 56 8.44 -2.36 3.07
C PHE A 56 9.84 -1.71 3.20
N PHE A 57 10.88 -2.48 3.54
CA PHE A 57 12.23 -1.96 3.63
C PHE A 57 12.75 -1.44 2.28
N MET A 58 12.52 -2.16 1.20
CA MET A 58 12.86 -1.72 -0.16
C MET A 58 12.19 -0.39 -0.49
N SER A 59 10.90 -0.24 -0.17
CA SER A 59 10.15 0.99 -0.41
C SER A 59 10.71 2.17 0.38
N VAL A 60 11.05 1.96 1.66
CA VAL A 60 11.68 2.98 2.50
C VAL A 60 13.04 3.41 1.93
N ILE A 61 13.86 2.45 1.51
CA ILE A 61 15.18 2.74 0.92
C ILE A 61 15.03 3.56 -0.37
N ILE A 62 14.14 3.16 -1.29
CA ILE A 62 13.89 3.89 -2.54
C ILE A 62 13.40 5.31 -2.25
N PHE A 63 12.46 5.46 -1.32
CA PHE A 63 11.92 6.76 -0.92
C PHE A 63 13.02 7.68 -0.35
N LEU A 64 13.89 7.13 0.51
CA LEU A 64 15.02 7.86 1.08
C LEU A 64 16.04 8.25 0.00
N VAL A 65 16.34 7.37 -0.95
CA VAL A 65 17.25 7.67 -2.07
C VAL A 65 16.72 8.83 -2.91
N VAL A 66 15.43 8.80 -3.29
CA VAL A 66 14.80 9.92 -4.02
C VAL A 66 14.83 11.20 -3.20
N GLY A 67 14.57 11.10 -1.89
CA GLY A 67 14.63 12.23 -0.96
C GLY A 67 16.03 12.82 -0.81
N LEU A 68 17.06 11.99 -0.79
CA LEU A 68 18.46 12.45 -0.71
C LEU A 68 18.95 13.10 -2.01
N ILE A 69 18.47 12.61 -3.17
CA ILE A 69 18.81 13.20 -4.48
C ILE A 69 18.15 14.57 -4.66
N HIS A 70 16.92 14.72 -4.20
CA HIS A 70 16.13 15.95 -4.37
C HIS A 70 15.48 16.44 -3.07
N PRO A 71 16.24 16.78 -2.01
CA PRO A 71 15.69 17.03 -0.69
C PRO A 71 14.69 18.19 -0.65
N MET A 72 15.03 19.33 -1.26
CA MET A 72 14.15 20.51 -1.27
C MET A 72 12.86 20.27 -2.08
N ARG A 73 12.97 19.61 -3.23
CA ARG A 73 11.79 19.26 -4.04
C ARG A 73 10.88 18.28 -3.33
N MET A 74 11.47 17.33 -2.60
CA MET A 74 10.72 16.35 -1.80
C MET A 74 9.93 17.03 -0.69
N LEU A 75 10.54 17.94 0.07
CA LEU A 75 9.89 18.71 1.13
C LEU A 75 8.77 19.61 0.59
N VAL A 76 9.06 20.37 -0.47
CA VAL A 76 8.07 21.26 -1.10
C VAL A 76 6.92 20.45 -1.71
N GLY A 77 7.20 19.31 -2.33
CA GLY A 77 6.18 18.40 -2.87
C GLY A 77 5.29 17.79 -1.77
N MET A 78 5.88 17.46 -0.62
CA MET A 78 5.13 16.98 0.54
C MET A 78 4.19 18.07 1.08
N LEU A 79 4.66 19.33 1.16
CA LEU A 79 3.82 20.47 1.54
C LEU A 79 2.70 20.71 0.54
N ALA A 80 2.99 20.64 -0.77
CA ALA A 80 1.98 20.77 -1.81
C ALA A 80 0.90 19.68 -1.70
N MET A 81 1.29 18.43 -1.44
CA MET A 81 0.34 17.35 -1.19
C MET A 81 -0.50 17.58 0.07
N ALA A 82 0.12 18.05 1.16
CA ALA A 82 -0.60 18.37 2.38
C ALA A 82 -1.62 19.51 2.15
N MET A 83 -1.29 20.49 1.32
CA MET A 83 -2.23 21.57 0.94
C MET A 83 -3.40 21.03 0.11
N ILE A 84 -3.15 20.14 -0.86
CA ILE A 84 -4.22 19.49 -1.65
C ILE A 84 -5.17 18.71 -0.72
N LEU A 85 -4.62 17.87 0.16
CA LEU A 85 -5.41 17.10 1.13
C LEU A 85 -6.15 18.01 2.11
N GLY A 86 -5.53 19.13 2.54
CA GLY A 86 -6.14 20.11 3.41
C GLY A 86 -7.33 20.81 2.75
N VAL A 87 -7.20 21.21 1.49
CA VAL A 87 -8.32 21.78 0.71
C VAL A 87 -9.42 20.75 0.51
N PHE A 88 -9.05 19.52 0.14
CA PHE A 88 -10.01 18.43 -0.03
C PHE A 88 -10.78 18.15 1.28
N ALA A 89 -10.07 18.04 2.39
CA ALA A 89 -10.68 17.85 3.71
C ALA A 89 -11.59 19.03 4.07
N TYR A 90 -11.16 20.28 3.84
CA TYR A 90 -11.96 21.46 4.10
C TYR A 90 -13.26 21.46 3.28
N VAL A 91 -13.19 21.12 2.00
CA VAL A 91 -14.38 21.08 1.12
C VAL A 91 -15.31 19.94 1.50
N SER A 92 -14.76 18.74 1.78
CA SER A 92 -15.53 17.52 2.00
C SER A 92 -16.11 17.39 3.41
N THR A 93 -15.58 18.13 4.39
CA THR A 93 -16.04 18.02 5.79
C THR A 93 -17.30 18.84 6.04
N GLU A 94 -18.37 18.17 6.48
CA GLU A 94 -19.63 18.77 6.90
C GLU A 94 -19.77 18.89 8.42
N GLY A 95 -18.66 18.74 9.17
CA GLY A 95 -18.65 18.85 10.63
C GLY A 95 -19.11 20.22 11.13
N ARG A 96 -19.83 20.27 12.26
CA ARG A 96 -20.41 21.52 12.82
C ARG A 96 -19.40 22.67 12.92
N ALA A 97 -18.18 22.40 13.34
CA ALA A 97 -17.13 23.42 13.47
C ALA A 97 -16.71 24.00 12.11
N VAL A 98 -16.50 23.13 11.11
CA VAL A 98 -16.12 23.55 9.76
C VAL A 98 -17.27 24.28 9.07
N HIS A 99 -18.50 23.82 9.25
CA HIS A 99 -19.69 24.48 8.71
C HIS A 99 -19.88 25.87 9.31
N HIS A 100 -19.67 26.00 10.63
CA HIS A 100 -19.73 27.30 11.30
C HIS A 100 -18.66 28.28 10.76
N PHE A 101 -17.41 27.78 10.60
CA PHE A 101 -16.33 28.58 10.02
C PHE A 101 -16.60 29.00 8.57
N LYS A 102 -17.05 28.06 7.72
CA LYS A 102 -17.43 28.36 6.32
C LYS A 102 -18.51 29.44 6.24
N ARG A 103 -19.47 29.41 7.16
CA ARG A 103 -20.57 30.37 7.20
C ARG A 103 -20.15 31.72 7.76
N GLN A 104 -19.26 31.73 8.76
CA GLN A 104 -18.84 32.98 9.42
C GLN A 104 -17.77 33.73 8.62
N TYR A 105 -16.88 32.99 7.95
CA TYR A 105 -15.75 33.56 7.19
C TYR A 105 -15.65 33.01 5.77
N PRO A 106 -16.67 33.19 4.90
CA PRO A 106 -16.67 32.61 3.55
C PRO A 106 -15.51 33.17 2.70
N ALA A 107 -15.16 34.41 2.83
CA ALA A 107 -14.05 35.03 2.10
C ALA A 107 -12.68 34.41 2.47
N ALA A 108 -12.46 34.08 3.73
CA ALA A 108 -11.24 33.43 4.18
C ALA A 108 -11.08 32.00 3.58
N GLY A 109 -12.18 31.25 3.49
CA GLY A 109 -12.18 29.94 2.84
C GLY A 109 -11.85 30.01 1.34
N ILE A 110 -12.46 30.98 0.63
CA ILE A 110 -12.17 31.17 -0.80
C ILE A 110 -10.72 31.60 -1.00
N LEU A 111 -10.23 32.56 -0.19
CA LEU A 111 -8.83 33.01 -0.24
C LEU A 111 -7.86 31.85 0.00
N PHE A 112 -8.14 30.99 0.99
CA PHE A 112 -7.33 29.82 1.27
C PHE A 112 -7.26 28.86 0.06
N ILE A 113 -8.38 28.58 -0.59
CA ILE A 113 -8.44 27.72 -1.79
C ILE A 113 -7.63 28.31 -2.94
N ILE A 114 -7.76 29.63 -3.19
CA ILE A 114 -7.02 30.31 -4.25
C ILE A 114 -5.51 30.28 -3.98
N LEU A 115 -5.09 30.62 -2.76
CA LEU A 115 -3.68 30.61 -2.38
C LEU A 115 -3.09 29.18 -2.46
N ALA A 116 -3.83 28.17 -2.02
CA ALA A 116 -3.43 26.78 -2.14
C ALA A 116 -3.30 26.37 -3.61
N GLY A 117 -4.23 26.73 -4.46
CA GLY A 117 -4.18 26.47 -5.90
C GLY A 117 -2.96 27.11 -6.57
N CYS A 118 -2.69 28.39 -6.29
CA CYS A 118 -1.50 29.09 -6.79
C CYS A 118 -0.20 28.43 -6.29
N PHE A 119 -0.14 28.05 -5.02
CA PHE A 119 1.02 27.36 -4.46
C PHE A 119 1.27 26.00 -5.13
N VAL A 120 0.22 25.20 -5.29
CA VAL A 120 0.31 23.88 -5.94
C VAL A 120 0.76 23.99 -7.41
N THR A 121 0.20 24.95 -8.18
CA THR A 121 0.61 25.19 -9.57
C THR A 121 2.08 25.61 -9.67
N TYR A 122 2.52 26.50 -8.79
CA TYR A 122 3.92 26.93 -8.75
C TYR A 122 4.89 25.78 -8.38
N THR A 123 4.45 24.87 -7.50
CA THR A 123 5.28 23.75 -6.99
C THR A 123 5.04 22.44 -7.70
N LEU A 124 4.36 22.43 -8.85
CA LEU A 124 3.98 21.20 -9.57
C LEU A 124 5.16 20.26 -9.86
N GLY A 125 6.33 20.79 -10.25
CA GLY A 125 7.54 19.99 -10.45
C GLY A 125 8.04 19.31 -9.19
N SER A 126 7.90 19.96 -8.03
CA SER A 126 8.25 19.36 -6.73
C SER A 126 7.23 18.30 -6.30
N LEU A 127 5.96 18.52 -6.57
CA LEU A 127 4.90 17.54 -6.36
C LEU A 127 5.13 16.27 -7.19
N LEU A 128 5.55 16.40 -8.45
CA LEU A 128 5.89 15.25 -9.30
C LEU A 128 7.07 14.45 -8.74
N VAL A 129 8.11 15.10 -8.21
CA VAL A 129 9.24 14.40 -7.55
C VAL A 129 8.76 13.64 -6.30
N PHE A 130 7.89 14.25 -5.50
CA PHE A 130 7.31 13.57 -4.34
C PHE A 130 6.45 12.37 -4.76
N MET A 131 5.61 12.52 -5.78
CA MET A 131 4.81 11.43 -6.33
C MET A 131 5.71 10.31 -6.88
N LEU A 132 6.80 10.65 -7.57
CA LEU A 132 7.78 9.66 -8.03
C LEU A 132 8.37 8.86 -6.86
N GLY A 133 8.71 9.54 -5.76
CA GLY A 133 9.21 8.90 -4.55
C GLY A 133 8.26 7.85 -3.97
N ILE A 134 6.95 8.02 -4.16
CA ILE A 134 5.92 7.07 -3.73
C ILE A 134 5.66 6.01 -4.81
N LEU A 135 5.47 6.41 -6.07
CA LEU A 135 5.08 5.51 -7.15
C LEU A 135 6.19 4.56 -7.54
N LEU A 136 7.46 4.99 -7.52
CA LEU A 136 8.59 4.16 -7.90
C LEU A 136 8.71 2.88 -7.06
N PRO A 137 8.66 2.92 -5.71
CA PRO A 137 8.62 1.70 -4.89
C PRO A 137 7.43 0.81 -5.21
N PHE A 138 6.25 1.38 -5.48
CA PHE A 138 5.08 0.59 -5.87
C PHE A 138 5.31 -0.13 -7.20
N CYS A 139 5.84 0.55 -8.21
CA CYS A 139 6.16 -0.06 -9.50
C CYS A 139 7.20 -1.19 -9.34
N VAL A 140 8.27 -0.97 -8.58
CA VAL A 140 9.30 -1.99 -8.34
C VAL A 140 8.71 -3.19 -7.61
N THR A 141 7.90 -2.96 -6.58
CA THR A 141 7.20 -4.02 -5.85
C THR A 141 6.27 -4.82 -6.75
N PHE A 142 5.48 -4.13 -7.59
CA PHE A 142 4.56 -4.75 -8.54
C PHE A 142 5.31 -5.63 -9.56
N VAL A 143 6.35 -5.09 -10.18
CA VAL A 143 7.17 -5.83 -11.15
C VAL A 143 7.82 -7.04 -10.49
N HIS A 144 8.45 -6.88 -9.34
CA HIS A 144 9.10 -7.97 -8.63
C HIS A 144 8.09 -9.05 -8.21
N SER A 145 6.96 -8.69 -7.62
CA SER A 145 5.93 -9.65 -7.20
C SER A 145 5.29 -10.39 -8.38
N SER A 146 5.20 -9.74 -9.54
CA SER A 146 4.66 -10.32 -10.78
C SER A 146 5.61 -11.32 -11.43
N LEU A 147 6.90 -10.98 -11.49
CA LEU A 147 7.91 -11.78 -12.18
C LEU A 147 8.42 -12.95 -11.34
N ARG A 148 8.44 -12.81 -10.03
CA ARG A 148 9.00 -13.82 -9.15
C ARG A 148 8.17 -15.10 -9.15
N LEU A 149 8.83 -16.23 -9.43
CA LEU A 149 8.23 -17.55 -9.28
C LEU A 149 8.08 -17.90 -7.80
N ARG A 150 6.97 -18.52 -7.50
CA ARG A 150 6.67 -18.99 -6.16
C ARG A 150 7.57 -20.17 -5.77
N SER A 151 8.36 -20.04 -4.71
CA SER A 151 9.12 -21.17 -4.17
C SER A 151 8.22 -22.16 -3.45
N ILE A 152 8.64 -23.43 -3.39
CA ILE A 152 7.91 -24.48 -2.64
C ILE A 152 7.84 -24.12 -1.14
N LYS A 153 8.90 -23.51 -0.61
CA LYS A 153 8.94 -23.01 0.78
C LYS A 153 7.85 -21.98 1.04
N SER A 154 7.63 -21.03 0.11
CA SER A 154 6.58 -20.02 0.26
C SER A 154 5.17 -20.63 0.25
N LYS A 155 4.97 -21.74 -0.49
CA LYS A 155 3.69 -22.48 -0.49
C LYS A 155 3.35 -23.04 0.89
N ILE A 156 4.34 -23.62 1.58
CA ILE A 156 4.16 -24.25 2.90
C ILE A 156 3.97 -23.18 3.98
N VAL A 157 4.80 -22.14 3.96
CA VAL A 157 4.74 -21.05 4.96
C VAL A 157 3.43 -20.27 4.83
N ASN A 158 3.00 -19.91 3.60
CA ASN A 158 1.73 -19.23 3.41
C ASN A 158 0.53 -20.07 3.84
N LYS A 159 0.60 -21.41 3.73
CA LYS A 159 -0.46 -22.31 4.21
C LYS A 159 -0.55 -22.32 5.75
N LEU A 160 0.59 -22.16 6.43
CA LEU A 160 0.66 -22.03 7.89
C LEU A 160 0.29 -20.61 8.36
N ASP A 161 0.71 -19.57 7.60
CA ASP A 161 0.44 -18.17 7.90
C ASP A 161 -0.99 -17.73 7.52
N CYS A 162 -1.70 -18.47 6.64
CA CYS A 162 -3.11 -18.16 6.31
C CYS A 162 -4.02 -18.11 7.56
N MET A 163 -3.70 -18.84 8.60
CA MET A 163 -4.38 -18.72 9.90
C MET A 163 -4.01 -17.44 10.66
N GLY A 164 -2.90 -16.77 10.32
CA GLY A 164 -2.41 -15.52 10.93
C GLY A 164 -2.50 -14.27 10.05
N ILE A 165 -2.75 -14.40 8.75
CA ILE A 165 -2.66 -13.31 7.73
C ILE A 165 -3.64 -12.15 8.00
N LYS A 166 -4.82 -12.41 8.57
CA LYS A 166 -5.78 -11.36 8.94
C LYS A 166 -5.22 -10.33 9.94
N ARG A 167 -4.01 -10.54 10.46
CA ARG A 167 -3.36 -9.69 11.46
C ARG A 167 -2.18 -8.87 10.93
N SER A 168 -1.83 -9.00 9.63
CA SER A 168 -0.76 -8.20 9.03
C SER A 168 -1.33 -7.00 8.27
N PRO A 169 -0.60 -5.85 8.18
CA PRO A 169 -1.04 -4.68 7.43
C PRO A 169 -1.35 -4.98 5.97
N MET A 170 -0.53 -5.82 5.33
CA MET A 170 -0.72 -6.26 3.95
C MET A 170 -1.93 -7.19 3.82
N GLY A 171 -2.16 -8.06 4.81
CA GLY A 171 -3.35 -8.95 4.85
C GLY A 171 -4.65 -8.16 4.98
N ILE A 172 -4.65 -7.06 5.73
CA ILE A 172 -5.81 -6.17 5.88
C ILE A 172 -6.07 -5.45 4.55
N LEU A 173 -5.03 -4.91 3.90
CA LEU A 173 -5.14 -4.25 2.60
C LEU A 173 -5.67 -5.20 1.52
N LEU A 174 -5.12 -6.41 1.46
CA LEU A 174 -5.53 -7.42 0.49
C LEU A 174 -6.95 -7.94 0.76
N GLY A 175 -7.35 -8.09 2.02
CA GLY A 175 -8.72 -8.42 2.40
C GLY A 175 -9.73 -7.35 1.95
N TYR A 176 -9.36 -6.08 2.06
CA TYR A 176 -10.19 -4.98 1.54
C TYR A 176 -10.29 -5.01 0.00
N LEU A 177 -9.19 -5.33 -0.69
CA LEU A 177 -9.20 -5.49 -2.15
C LEU A 177 -10.03 -6.70 -2.59
N GLU A 178 -10.02 -7.80 -1.83
CA GLU A 178 -10.90 -8.98 -2.05
C GLU A 178 -12.38 -8.58 -1.98
N ASP A 179 -12.77 -7.80 -0.97
CA ASP A 179 -14.14 -7.31 -0.82
C ASP A 179 -14.57 -6.40 -1.98
N VAL A 180 -13.66 -5.54 -2.47
CA VAL A 180 -13.95 -4.59 -3.55
C VAL A 180 -13.96 -5.26 -4.92
N THR A 181 -13.08 -6.24 -5.16
CA THR A 181 -12.91 -6.87 -6.49
C THR A 181 -13.70 -8.14 -6.68
N GLY A 182 -14.22 -8.74 -5.59
CA GLY A 182 -14.90 -10.04 -5.61
C GLY A 182 -13.98 -11.22 -5.95
N MET A 183 -12.66 -10.99 -6.06
CA MET A 183 -11.68 -12.04 -6.31
C MET A 183 -11.29 -12.69 -4.98
N ALA A 184 -11.61 -13.97 -4.80
CA ALA A 184 -11.21 -14.74 -3.64
C ALA A 184 -9.69 -14.92 -3.61
N LEU A 185 -8.97 -14.01 -2.93
CA LEU A 185 -7.52 -14.02 -2.80
C LEU A 185 -7.00 -15.16 -1.89
N CYS A 186 -7.87 -15.74 -1.07
CA CYS A 186 -7.59 -16.85 -0.18
C CYS A 186 -8.53 -18.05 -0.42
N SER A 187 -8.72 -18.43 -1.68
CA SER A 187 -9.63 -19.51 -2.14
C SER A 187 -9.28 -20.92 -1.66
N GLN A 188 -8.46 -21.14 -0.64
CA GLN A 188 -8.18 -22.49 -0.13
C GLN A 188 -8.92 -22.87 1.15
N THR A 189 -9.82 -22.03 1.66
CA THR A 189 -10.70 -22.42 2.78
C THR A 189 -11.92 -23.23 2.34
N SER A 190 -12.22 -23.31 1.05
CA SER A 190 -13.37 -24.10 0.56
C SER A 190 -13.11 -25.61 0.48
N PHE A 191 -11.85 -26.03 0.39
CA PHE A 191 -11.52 -27.49 0.30
C PHE A 191 -11.65 -28.24 1.64
N ILE A 192 -11.67 -27.55 2.76
CA ILE A 192 -11.83 -28.20 4.09
C ILE A 192 -13.32 -28.40 4.42
N ARG A 193 -14.23 -27.68 3.77
CA ARG A 193 -15.68 -27.79 4.03
C ARG A 193 -16.36 -28.96 3.29
N THR A 194 -15.72 -29.46 2.23
CA THR A 194 -16.24 -30.59 1.45
C THR A 194 -15.72 -31.96 1.89
N ALA A 195 -14.78 -32.03 2.83
CA ALA A 195 -14.26 -33.29 3.38
C ALA A 195 -14.93 -33.71 4.71
N HIS A 196 -15.97 -32.99 5.14
CA HIS A 196 -16.72 -33.26 6.38
C HIS A 196 -18.25 -33.34 6.15
N ASN A 197 -18.68 -33.69 4.92
CA ASN A 197 -20.05 -34.16 4.67
C ASN A 197 -20.00 -35.54 4.02
#